data_5a0e6c8b1bad2a9a02545a56b8aeaab7
#
_entry.id   5a0e6c8b1bad2a9a02545a56b8aeaab7
#
_cell.length_a   1.000
_cell.length_b   1.000
_cell.length_c   1.000
_cell.angle_alpha   90.00
_cell.angle_beta   90.00
_cell.angle_gamma   90.00
#
_symmetry.space_group_name_H-M   'P 1'
#
loop_
_entity.id
_entity.type
_entity.pdbx_description
1 polymer ?
#
loop_
_entity_poly.entity_id
_entity_poly.type
_entity_poly.pdbx_seq_one_letter_code
_entity_poly.pdbx_strand_id
1 'polypeptide(L)'
;LDEPFSALDPLIRKEMQDEFLRLQGVLKKTIMFVTHDFDEALRLADRIAIMKDGIIEQLDTPAKIVLNPATEYVRKFTEEVPREKVLKIEAVMDPVSDNQNLSDLKVSKDVIIETVAEKILSQEKSVAVIDSNNKVVGIVKPSKVIHTVFGGRKENS
;
A
#
# COMPACT_ATOMS: atom_id res chain seq x y z
N LEU A 1 -4.73 -17.66 -13.28
CA LEU A 1 -3.58 -17.24 -14.07
C LEU A 1 -2.32 -17.68 -13.33
N ASP A 2 -1.40 -18.29 -14.03
CA ASP A 2 -0.13 -18.76 -13.50
C ASP A 2 0.97 -17.91 -14.11
N GLU A 3 1.70 -17.18 -13.28
CA GLU A 3 2.79 -16.25 -13.62
C GLU A 3 2.52 -15.39 -14.86
N PRO A 4 1.43 -14.61 -14.90
CA PRO A 4 0.94 -13.99 -16.15
C PRO A 4 1.90 -12.96 -16.75
N PHE A 5 2.82 -12.41 -15.95
CA PHE A 5 3.73 -11.34 -16.36
C PHE A 5 5.22 -11.73 -16.33
N SER A 6 5.56 -12.98 -15.98
CA SER A 6 6.95 -13.41 -15.75
C SER A 6 7.84 -13.33 -17.01
N ALA A 7 7.26 -13.53 -18.19
CA ALA A 7 7.98 -13.49 -19.47
C ALA A 7 8.14 -12.09 -20.07
N LEU A 8 7.62 -11.05 -19.43
CA LEU A 8 7.65 -9.68 -19.95
C LEU A 8 8.87 -8.90 -19.44
N ASP A 9 9.40 -8.02 -20.29
CA ASP A 9 10.39 -7.05 -19.82
C ASP A 9 9.79 -6.07 -18.81
N PRO A 10 10.59 -5.41 -17.95
CA PRO A 10 10.09 -4.61 -16.83
C PRO A 10 9.13 -3.48 -17.23
N LEU A 11 9.34 -2.84 -18.40
CA LEU A 11 8.52 -1.73 -18.85
C LEU A 11 7.14 -2.23 -19.29
N ILE A 12 7.12 -3.22 -20.18
CA ILE A 12 5.88 -3.83 -20.67
C ILE A 12 5.12 -4.51 -19.53
N ARG A 13 5.83 -5.14 -18.57
CA ARG A 13 5.22 -5.74 -17.39
C ARG A 13 4.42 -4.68 -16.61
N LYS A 14 5.01 -3.52 -16.37
CA LYS A 14 4.33 -2.44 -15.65
C LYS A 14 3.08 -1.95 -16.38
N GLU A 15 3.16 -1.74 -17.68
CA GLU A 15 2.03 -1.32 -18.52
C GLU A 15 0.89 -2.37 -18.49
N MET A 16 1.23 -3.65 -18.60
CA MET A 16 0.24 -4.74 -18.55
C MET A 16 -0.41 -4.88 -17.18
N GLN A 17 0.33 -4.67 -16.10
CA GLN A 17 -0.20 -4.63 -14.74
C GLN A 17 -1.17 -3.46 -14.55
N ASP A 18 -0.86 -2.27 -15.08
CA ASP A 18 -1.75 -1.11 -15.01
C ASP A 18 -3.06 -1.37 -15.78
N GLU A 19 -2.95 -1.96 -16.98
CA GLU A 19 -4.13 -2.33 -17.76
C GLU A 19 -4.96 -3.42 -17.07
N PHE A 20 -4.31 -4.40 -16.44
CA PHE A 20 -5.00 -5.41 -15.63
C PHE A 20 -5.81 -4.78 -14.49
N LEU A 21 -5.23 -3.86 -13.74
CA LEU A 21 -5.92 -3.15 -12.65
C LEU A 21 -7.11 -2.34 -13.19
N ARG A 22 -6.94 -1.67 -14.32
CA ARG A 22 -8.02 -0.92 -14.99
C ARG A 22 -9.18 -1.84 -15.39
N LEU A 23 -8.89 -2.97 -16.00
CA LEU A 23 -9.89 -3.95 -16.42
C LEU A 23 -10.60 -4.59 -15.22
N GLN A 24 -9.85 -4.94 -14.19
CA GLN A 24 -10.41 -5.53 -12.96
C GLN A 24 -11.38 -4.55 -12.27
N GLY A 25 -11.04 -3.25 -12.24
CA GLY A 25 -11.91 -2.21 -11.72
C GLY A 25 -13.25 -2.07 -12.45
N VAL A 26 -13.26 -2.35 -13.77
CA VAL A 26 -14.48 -2.34 -14.61
C VAL A 26 -15.26 -3.64 -14.48
N LEU A 27 -14.58 -4.78 -14.58
CA LEU A 27 -15.21 -6.11 -14.64
C LEU A 27 -15.67 -6.61 -13.28
N LYS A 28 -15.03 -6.16 -12.19
CA LYS A 28 -15.31 -6.57 -10.79
C LYS A 28 -15.38 -8.09 -10.61
N LYS A 29 -14.53 -8.83 -11.33
CA LYS A 29 -14.44 -10.29 -11.24
C LYS A 29 -13.43 -10.69 -10.19
N THR A 30 -13.70 -11.77 -9.46
CA THR A 30 -12.68 -12.40 -8.64
C THR A 30 -11.67 -13.11 -9.55
N ILE A 31 -10.42 -12.73 -9.44
CA ILE A 31 -9.31 -13.29 -10.22
C ILE A 31 -8.29 -13.83 -9.22
N MET A 32 -7.87 -15.07 -9.41
CA MET A 32 -6.76 -15.66 -8.69
C MET A 32 -5.60 -15.82 -9.66
N PHE A 33 -4.42 -15.32 -9.25
CA PHE A 33 -3.19 -15.57 -9.98
C PHE A 33 -2.06 -16.01 -9.05
N VAL A 34 -1.13 -16.75 -9.57
CA VAL A 34 0.06 -17.24 -8.88
C VAL A 34 1.25 -16.46 -9.40
N THR A 35 2.10 -16.01 -8.53
CA THR A 35 3.37 -15.36 -8.85
C THR A 35 4.40 -15.67 -7.79
N HIS A 36 5.68 -15.67 -8.17
CA HIS A 36 6.81 -15.70 -7.24
C HIS A 36 7.35 -14.29 -6.95
N ASP A 37 6.83 -13.27 -7.65
CA ASP A 37 7.19 -11.87 -7.46
C ASP A 37 6.29 -11.24 -6.39
N PHE A 38 6.88 -10.97 -5.22
CA PHE A 38 6.12 -10.42 -4.09
C PHE A 38 5.70 -8.96 -4.31
N ASP A 39 6.51 -8.14 -5.00
CA ASP A 39 6.14 -6.76 -5.36
C ASP A 39 4.93 -6.75 -6.30
N GLU A 40 4.86 -7.71 -7.23
CA GLU A 40 3.69 -7.90 -8.08
C GLU A 40 2.44 -8.23 -7.27
N ALA A 41 2.55 -9.17 -6.33
CA ALA A 41 1.44 -9.52 -5.44
C ALA A 41 0.97 -8.31 -4.60
N LEU A 42 1.91 -7.54 -4.03
CA LEU A 42 1.59 -6.33 -3.26
C LEU A 42 0.85 -5.27 -4.09
N ARG A 43 1.20 -5.16 -5.37
CA ARG A 43 0.62 -4.16 -6.28
C ARG A 43 -0.77 -4.52 -6.76
N LEU A 44 -1.00 -5.80 -7.09
CA LEU A 44 -2.18 -6.22 -7.84
C LEU A 44 -3.28 -6.84 -6.98
N ALA A 45 -2.93 -7.39 -5.82
CA ALA A 45 -3.87 -8.21 -5.06
C ALA A 45 -4.59 -7.43 -3.97
N ASP A 46 -5.90 -7.69 -3.82
CA ASP A 46 -6.67 -7.29 -2.63
C ASP A 46 -6.33 -8.17 -1.42
N ARG A 47 -6.00 -9.44 -1.68
CA ARG A 47 -5.57 -10.42 -0.67
C ARG A 47 -4.45 -11.28 -1.22
N ILE A 48 -3.48 -11.60 -0.37
CA ILE A 48 -2.32 -12.43 -0.70
C ILE A 48 -2.33 -13.67 0.18
N ALA A 49 -2.14 -14.84 -0.44
CA ALA A 49 -1.85 -16.10 0.25
C ALA A 49 -0.36 -16.41 0.08
N ILE A 50 0.39 -16.42 1.18
CA ILE A 50 1.78 -16.91 1.17
C ILE A 50 1.75 -18.40 1.45
N MET A 51 2.34 -19.17 0.55
CA MET A 51 2.38 -20.63 0.63
C MET A 51 3.81 -21.14 0.83
N LYS A 52 3.90 -22.22 1.62
CA LYS A 52 5.14 -22.97 1.81
C LYS A 52 4.81 -24.45 1.88
N ASP A 53 5.53 -25.27 1.13
CA ASP A 53 5.40 -26.74 1.14
C ASP A 53 3.93 -27.22 0.98
N GLY A 54 3.16 -26.51 0.12
CA GLY A 54 1.75 -26.83 -0.15
C GLY A 54 0.76 -26.32 0.93
N ILE A 55 1.24 -25.61 1.97
CA ILE A 55 0.42 -25.11 3.07
C ILE A 55 0.35 -23.57 2.99
N ILE A 56 -0.83 -23.02 3.25
CA ILE A 56 -0.99 -21.55 3.37
C ILE A 56 -0.49 -21.13 4.74
N GLU A 57 0.63 -20.42 4.77
CA GLU A 57 1.22 -19.83 5.98
C GLU A 57 0.44 -18.60 6.47
N GLN A 58 -0.02 -17.77 5.54
CA GLN A 58 -0.86 -16.61 5.83
C GLN A 58 -1.71 -16.21 4.62
N LEU A 59 -2.95 -15.80 4.89
CA LEU A 59 -3.86 -15.23 3.90
C LEU A 59 -4.47 -13.95 4.46
N ASP A 60 -4.06 -12.80 3.96
CA ASP A 60 -4.57 -11.49 4.41
C ASP A 60 -4.39 -10.41 3.33
N THR A 61 -4.73 -9.17 3.69
CA THR A 61 -4.44 -7.99 2.86
C THR A 61 -2.92 -7.72 2.81
N PRO A 62 -2.40 -7.09 1.74
CA PRO A 62 -0.98 -6.71 1.64
C PRO A 62 -0.46 -6.00 2.90
N ALA A 63 -1.19 -4.99 3.38
CA ALA A 63 -0.81 -4.24 4.57
C ALA A 63 -0.68 -5.11 5.82
N LYS A 64 -1.60 -6.04 6.06
CA LYS A 64 -1.55 -6.92 7.23
C LYS A 64 -0.41 -7.94 7.13
N ILE A 65 -0.13 -8.47 5.95
CA ILE A 65 1.00 -9.38 5.74
C ILE A 65 2.32 -8.69 6.07
N VAL A 66 2.50 -7.45 5.62
CA VAL A 66 3.73 -6.69 5.86
C VAL A 66 3.86 -6.21 7.32
N LEU A 67 2.75 -5.79 7.94
CA LEU A 67 2.79 -5.23 9.29
C LEU A 67 2.73 -6.30 10.40
N ASN A 68 2.03 -7.40 10.14
CA ASN A 68 1.75 -8.46 11.12
C ASN A 68 2.02 -9.84 10.49
N PRO A 69 3.28 -10.17 10.13
CA PRO A 69 3.62 -11.48 9.59
C PRO A 69 3.31 -12.58 10.61
N ALA A 70 2.55 -13.60 10.18
CA ALA A 70 2.08 -14.66 11.07
C ALA A 70 3.19 -15.66 11.45
N THR A 71 4.17 -15.84 10.58
CA THR A 71 5.28 -16.78 10.81
C THR A 71 6.63 -16.13 10.46
N GLU A 72 7.71 -16.74 10.95
CA GLU A 72 9.07 -16.33 10.61
C GLU A 72 9.33 -16.42 9.08
N TYR A 73 8.69 -17.38 8.42
CA TYR A 73 8.79 -17.50 6.97
C TYR A 73 8.16 -16.30 6.26
N VAL A 74 6.95 -15.91 6.66
CA VAL A 74 6.28 -14.71 6.11
C VAL A 74 7.08 -13.45 6.42
N ARG A 75 7.64 -13.34 7.64
CA ARG A 75 8.47 -12.20 8.05
C ARG A 75 9.66 -11.97 7.11
N LYS A 76 10.34 -13.05 6.68
CA LYS A 76 11.45 -12.96 5.73
C LYS A 76 11.05 -12.40 4.36
N PHE A 77 9.84 -12.68 3.88
CA PHE A 77 9.31 -12.09 2.65
C PHE A 77 9.04 -10.59 2.78
N THR A 78 8.67 -10.14 3.97
CA THR A 78 8.19 -8.78 4.20
C THR A 78 9.23 -7.85 4.80
N GLU A 79 10.39 -8.37 5.21
CA GLU A 79 11.40 -7.63 5.96
C GLU A 79 11.97 -6.43 5.17
N GLU A 80 12.12 -6.59 3.85
CA GLU A 80 12.64 -5.55 2.97
C GLU A 80 11.56 -4.68 2.32
N VAL A 81 10.28 -4.98 2.56
CA VAL A 81 9.19 -4.23 1.93
C VAL A 81 9.01 -2.86 2.59
N PRO A 82 9.16 -1.77 1.84
CA PRO A 82 8.91 -0.44 2.35
C PRO A 82 7.43 -0.28 2.73
N ARG A 83 7.16 0.19 3.94
CA ARG A 83 5.78 0.31 4.47
C ARG A 83 4.91 1.25 3.65
N GLU A 84 5.51 2.28 3.06
CA GLU A 84 4.84 3.25 2.19
C GLU A 84 4.21 2.64 0.94
N LYS A 85 4.70 1.48 0.49
CA LYS A 85 4.15 0.74 -0.67
C LYS A 85 2.85 0.01 -0.35
N VAL A 86 2.56 -0.23 0.91
CA VAL A 86 1.40 -1.04 1.34
C VAL A 86 0.43 -0.31 2.24
N LEU A 87 0.88 0.75 2.93
CA LEU A 87 0.03 1.52 3.83
C LEU A 87 -0.78 2.56 3.07
N LYS A 88 -2.08 2.59 3.36
CA LYS A 88 -2.98 3.66 2.92
C LYS A 88 -2.92 4.84 3.88
N ILE A 89 -3.32 6.01 3.40
CA ILE A 89 -3.38 7.24 4.21
C ILE A 89 -4.24 7.05 5.46
N GLU A 90 -5.30 6.25 5.40
CA GLU A 90 -6.15 5.95 6.57
C GLU A 90 -5.38 5.35 7.75
N ALA A 91 -4.29 4.61 7.50
CA ALA A 91 -3.46 4.01 8.55
C ALA A 91 -2.61 5.04 9.33
N VAL A 92 -2.42 6.23 8.77
CA VAL A 92 -1.56 7.28 9.33
C VAL A 92 -2.30 8.59 9.58
N MET A 93 -3.59 8.68 9.29
CA MET A 93 -4.38 9.88 9.56
C MET A 93 -4.71 10.01 11.05
N ASP A 94 -4.89 11.24 11.49
CA ASP A 94 -5.43 11.60 12.80
C ASP A 94 -6.89 12.03 12.64
N PRO A 95 -7.73 11.93 13.69
CA PRO A 95 -9.06 12.50 13.68
C PRO A 95 -9.05 14.00 13.39
N VAL A 96 -10.12 14.49 12.76
CA VAL A 96 -10.30 15.95 12.59
C VAL A 96 -10.47 16.59 13.96
N SER A 97 -9.71 17.64 14.25
CA SER A 97 -9.92 18.47 15.43
C SER A 97 -10.22 19.92 15.02
N ASP A 98 -11.01 20.61 15.85
CA ASP A 98 -11.34 22.02 15.63
C ASP A 98 -10.08 22.89 15.66
N ASN A 99 -10.04 23.91 14.79
CA ASN A 99 -8.93 24.89 14.69
C ASN A 99 -7.62 24.41 14.05
N GLN A 100 -7.65 23.46 13.12
CA GLN A 100 -6.44 23.06 12.41
C GLN A 100 -6.21 23.90 11.14
N ASN A 101 -4.97 24.41 11.02
CA ASN A 101 -4.53 25.10 9.81
C ASN A 101 -4.19 24.04 8.74
N LEU A 102 -5.12 23.84 7.81
CA LEU A 102 -4.99 22.85 6.73
C LEU A 102 -4.37 23.50 5.48
N SER A 103 -3.65 22.71 4.70
CA SER A 103 -3.25 23.06 3.34
C SER A 103 -4.43 22.94 2.38
N ASP A 104 -4.29 23.51 1.19
CA ASP A 104 -5.31 23.35 0.12
C ASP A 104 -5.30 21.95 -0.48
N LEU A 105 -4.25 21.18 -0.24
CA LEU A 105 -4.13 19.80 -0.68
C LEU A 105 -5.12 18.90 0.06
N LYS A 106 -5.84 18.07 -0.70
CA LYS A 106 -6.68 16.99 -0.17
C LYS A 106 -6.22 15.67 -0.74
N VAL A 107 -6.22 14.62 0.09
CA VAL A 107 -5.84 13.27 -0.32
C VAL A 107 -6.92 12.28 0.07
N SER A 108 -7.15 11.25 -0.75
CA SER A 108 -8.09 10.19 -0.41
C SER A 108 -7.52 9.31 0.71
N LYS A 109 -8.38 8.86 1.63
CA LYS A 109 -8.00 7.92 2.70
C LYS A 109 -7.52 6.58 2.15
N ASP A 110 -8.02 6.19 0.97
CA ASP A 110 -7.78 4.88 0.36
C ASP A 110 -6.50 4.82 -0.49
N VAL A 111 -5.84 5.95 -0.69
CA VAL A 111 -4.61 6.02 -1.50
C VAL A 111 -3.39 5.52 -0.72
N ILE A 112 -2.50 4.82 -1.40
CA ILE A 112 -1.23 4.35 -0.82
C ILE A 112 -0.31 5.54 -0.56
N ILE A 113 0.39 5.52 0.58
CA ILE A 113 1.26 6.63 1.04
C ILE A 113 2.31 6.97 -0.03
N GLU A 114 2.97 5.98 -0.63
CA GLU A 114 3.99 6.18 -1.67
C GLU A 114 3.52 7.11 -2.79
N THR A 115 2.26 6.95 -3.22
CA THR A 115 1.69 7.71 -4.35
C THR A 115 1.56 9.22 -4.07
N VAL A 116 1.40 9.60 -2.80
CA VAL A 116 1.10 10.98 -2.38
C VAL A 116 2.13 11.56 -1.41
N ALA A 117 3.12 10.76 -1.00
CA ALA A 117 4.11 11.14 0.00
C ALA A 117 4.82 12.45 -0.37
N GLU A 118 5.35 12.58 -1.58
CA GLU A 118 6.05 13.78 -2.04
C GLU A 118 5.16 15.03 -1.94
N LYS A 119 3.89 14.93 -2.34
CA LYS A 119 2.93 16.04 -2.27
C LYS A 119 2.61 16.43 -0.84
N ILE A 120 2.54 15.46 0.08
CA ILE A 120 2.27 15.72 1.50
C ILE A 120 3.53 16.34 2.15
N LEU A 121 4.71 15.80 1.85
CA LEU A 121 5.97 16.26 2.43
C LEU A 121 6.36 17.67 1.98
N SER A 122 5.88 18.14 0.83
CA SER A 122 6.07 19.51 0.36
C SER A 122 5.17 20.53 1.07
N GLN A 123 4.23 20.07 1.94
CA GLN A 123 3.33 20.96 2.67
C GLN A 123 3.95 21.34 4.03
N GLU A 124 3.79 22.58 4.46
CA GLU A 124 4.12 23.03 5.82
C GLU A 124 2.98 22.72 6.80
N LYS A 125 1.76 22.59 6.29
CA LYS A 125 0.53 22.41 7.06
C LYS A 125 0.03 20.96 6.96
N SER A 126 -0.88 20.60 7.86
CA SER A 126 -1.60 19.32 7.77
C SER A 126 -2.45 19.27 6.52
N VAL A 127 -2.55 18.06 5.93
CA VAL A 127 -3.32 17.80 4.73
C VAL A 127 -4.65 17.16 5.10
N ALA A 128 -5.75 17.64 4.51
CA ALA A 128 -7.08 17.06 4.71
C ALA A 128 -7.19 15.69 4.04
N VAL A 129 -7.72 14.70 4.75
CA VAL A 129 -8.02 13.36 4.25
C VAL A 129 -9.51 13.25 3.98
N ILE A 130 -9.86 12.83 2.77
CA ILE A 130 -11.25 12.75 2.30
C ILE A 130 -11.67 11.30 2.01
N ASP A 131 -12.95 11.04 2.16
CA ASP A 131 -13.57 9.78 1.71
C ASP A 131 -14.04 9.86 0.24
N SER A 132 -14.69 8.79 -0.24
CA SER A 132 -15.26 8.70 -1.60
C SER A 132 -16.36 9.74 -1.89
N ASN A 133 -16.96 10.34 -0.86
CA ASN A 133 -17.98 11.38 -0.96
C ASN A 133 -17.37 12.79 -0.83
N ASN A 134 -16.05 12.91 -0.90
CA ASN A 134 -15.32 14.18 -0.75
C ASN A 134 -15.46 14.85 0.63
N LYS A 135 -15.92 14.08 1.64
CA LYS A 135 -16.04 14.53 3.02
C LYS A 135 -14.71 14.38 3.75
N VAL A 136 -14.30 15.39 4.51
CA VAL A 136 -13.10 15.30 5.34
C VAL A 136 -13.36 14.34 6.50
N VAL A 137 -12.55 13.27 6.58
CA VAL A 137 -12.67 12.20 7.58
C VAL A 137 -11.45 12.13 8.51
N GLY A 138 -10.40 12.86 8.20
CA GLY A 138 -9.18 12.92 8.98
C GLY A 138 -8.22 13.96 8.46
N ILE A 139 -7.05 14.00 9.06
CA ILE A 139 -5.94 14.84 8.64
C ILE A 139 -4.64 14.02 8.68
N VAL A 140 -3.67 14.39 7.85
CA VAL A 140 -2.34 13.81 7.90
C VAL A 140 -1.28 14.89 8.02
N LYS A 141 -0.37 14.73 8.99
CA LYS A 141 0.78 15.61 9.19
C LYS A 141 1.96 15.11 8.38
N PRO A 142 2.71 16.00 7.70
CA PRO A 142 3.94 15.60 7.00
C PRO A 142 4.92 14.82 7.89
N SER A 143 5.10 15.26 9.15
CA SER A 143 5.96 14.59 10.12
C SER A 143 5.55 13.14 10.41
N LYS A 144 4.25 12.85 10.39
CA LYS A 144 3.73 11.48 10.61
C LYS A 144 4.01 10.57 9.43
N VAL A 145 3.93 11.09 8.20
CA VAL A 145 4.35 10.36 7.00
C VAL A 145 5.84 10.04 7.06
N ILE A 146 6.70 11.02 7.40
CA ILE A 146 8.14 10.81 7.57
C ILE A 146 8.41 9.69 8.58
N HIS A 147 7.78 9.75 9.75
CA HIS A 147 7.97 8.74 10.80
C HIS A 147 7.51 7.34 10.35
N THR A 148 6.44 7.25 9.58
CA THR A 148 5.92 5.97 9.09
C THR A 148 6.82 5.37 8.01
N VAL A 149 7.30 6.21 7.08
CA VAL A 149 8.14 5.80 5.95
C VAL A 149 9.57 5.46 6.42
N PHE A 150 10.15 6.29 7.28
CA PHE A 150 11.56 6.18 7.68
C PHE A 150 11.77 5.64 9.10
N GLY A 151 10.79 5.77 9.99
CA GLY A 151 10.89 5.37 11.40
C GLY A 151 10.88 3.86 11.67
N GLY A 152 10.61 3.04 10.66
CA GLY A 152 10.62 1.58 10.75
C GLY A 152 11.95 0.91 10.44
N ARG A 153 12.92 1.65 9.91
CA ARG A 153 14.30 1.16 9.75
C ARG A 153 15.00 1.27 11.09
N LYS A 154 15.01 0.18 11.87
CA LYS A 154 16.02 0.03 12.93
C LYS A 154 17.37 0.03 12.23
N GLU A 155 18.21 1.01 12.54
CA GLU A 155 19.62 0.95 12.28
C GLU A 155 20.16 -0.32 12.95
N ASN A 156 20.40 -1.36 12.14
CA ASN A 156 21.25 -2.45 12.56
C ASN A 156 22.69 -1.94 12.43
N SER A 157 23.19 -1.38 13.53
CA SER A 157 24.63 -1.22 13.77
C SER A 157 25.15 -2.51 14.36
#